data_722254ef03b459526cd0846494e93d59
#
_entry.id   722254ef03b459526cd0846494e93d59
#
_cell.length_a   1.000
_cell.length_b   1.000
_cell.length_c   1.000
_cell.angle_alpha   90.00
_cell.angle_beta   90.00
_cell.angle_gamma   90.00
#
_symmetry.space_group_name_H-M   'P 1'
#
loop_
_entity.id
_entity.type
_entity.pdbx_description
1 polymer ?
#
loop_
_entity_poly.entity_id
_entity_poly.type
_entity_poly.pdbx_seq_one_letter_code
_entity_poly.pdbx_strand_id
1 'polypeptide(L)'
;MGILVAVVVVLVVLMALTIAKMGVYATMARRPTEEVSAIFRQKDIEVVISRYEESLDWLLQQPYRHFLPNIVLYNKGSSAIPREIATAVKAVVPLPNIGRCDHTYLHHIVTGLKNGTLAGTTVFLTASAYDLPTKRYMARRIFQSLWNPTIIRPILEHRILYETFREFSLDKYVVTHPGNRKANPETAMTPAHIRPFGPWLATLYESVLGPGCAIRTMKAPLFMYGVFVGTRENIARTPLALYERLLQEVSAGSNPEVGHYIERLWGALVFGVLPEKPVASTPTPVQT
;
A
#
# COMPACT_ATOMS: atom_id res chain seq x y z
N MET A 1 14.60 -41.31 19.20
CA MET A 1 14.42 -40.43 20.37
C MET A 1 14.68 -38.94 20.03
N GLY A 2 15.70 -38.60 19.26
CA GLY A 2 16.05 -37.19 18.95
C GLY A 2 14.98 -36.42 18.18
N ILE A 3 14.31 -37.01 17.17
CA ILE A 3 13.30 -36.33 16.36
C ILE A 3 12.06 -35.96 17.20
N LEU A 4 11.63 -36.85 18.09
CA LEU A 4 10.48 -36.60 18.96
C LEU A 4 10.74 -35.41 19.92
N VAL A 5 11.96 -35.34 20.48
CA VAL A 5 12.37 -34.22 21.34
C VAL A 5 12.39 -32.91 20.56
N ALA A 6 12.93 -32.91 19.33
CA ALA A 6 12.95 -31.69 18.49
C ALA A 6 11.53 -31.19 18.14
N VAL A 7 10.60 -32.10 17.82
CA VAL A 7 9.19 -31.75 17.53
C VAL A 7 8.52 -31.15 18.76
N VAL A 8 8.70 -31.75 19.94
CA VAL A 8 8.15 -31.24 21.20
C VAL A 8 8.70 -29.82 21.52
N VAL A 9 10.00 -29.61 21.36
CA VAL A 9 10.61 -28.30 21.60
C VAL A 9 10.03 -27.24 20.64
N VAL A 10 9.88 -27.56 19.35
CA VAL A 10 9.27 -26.64 18.38
C VAL A 10 7.81 -26.31 18.74
N LEU A 11 7.03 -27.30 19.14
CA LEU A 11 5.64 -27.09 19.56
C LEU A 11 5.54 -26.23 20.82
N VAL A 12 6.41 -26.44 21.80
CA VAL A 12 6.46 -25.63 23.03
C VAL A 12 6.84 -24.19 22.73
N VAL A 13 7.83 -23.95 21.84
CA VAL A 13 8.22 -22.62 21.41
C VAL A 13 7.09 -21.91 20.66
N LEU A 14 6.41 -22.61 19.74
CA LEU A 14 5.25 -22.06 19.03
C LEU A 14 4.10 -21.71 19.98
N MET A 15 3.83 -22.57 20.96
CA MET A 15 2.80 -22.33 21.97
C MET A 15 3.17 -21.15 22.87
N ALA A 16 4.40 -21.04 23.33
CA ALA A 16 4.91 -19.91 24.10
C ALA A 16 4.82 -18.60 23.33
N LEU A 17 5.16 -18.58 22.05
CA LEU A 17 5.02 -17.41 21.17
C LEU A 17 3.55 -17.03 20.97
N THR A 18 2.65 -17.99 20.89
CA THR A 18 1.21 -17.75 20.77
C THR A 18 0.65 -17.16 22.06
N ILE A 19 1.02 -17.72 23.23
CA ILE A 19 0.60 -17.21 24.55
C ILE A 19 1.16 -15.81 24.77
N ALA A 20 2.42 -15.54 24.43
CA ALA A 20 3.00 -14.21 24.52
C ALA A 20 2.25 -13.19 23.64
N LYS A 21 1.88 -13.58 22.41
CA LYS A 21 1.04 -12.76 21.52
C LYS A 21 -0.34 -12.49 22.12
N MET A 22 -1.00 -13.52 22.67
CA MET A 22 -2.30 -13.37 23.34
C MET A 22 -2.20 -12.49 24.58
N GLY A 23 -1.11 -12.61 25.35
CA GLY A 23 -0.84 -11.76 26.51
C GLY A 23 -0.67 -10.29 26.14
N VAL A 24 0.05 -9.99 25.05
CA VAL A 24 0.16 -8.62 24.51
C VAL A 24 -1.21 -8.08 24.12
N TYR A 25 -2.04 -8.87 23.42
CA TYR A 25 -3.41 -8.45 23.08
C TYR A 25 -4.28 -8.20 24.31
N ALA A 26 -4.22 -9.10 25.30
CA ALA A 26 -4.99 -8.95 26.54
C ALA A 26 -4.56 -7.70 27.34
N THR A 27 -3.26 -7.39 27.34
CA THR A 27 -2.74 -6.18 28.01
C THR A 27 -3.19 -4.90 27.30
N MET A 28 -3.21 -4.93 25.95
CA MET A 28 -3.68 -3.80 25.13
C MET A 28 -5.19 -3.55 25.32
N ALA A 29 -5.99 -4.61 25.35
CA ALA A 29 -7.44 -4.50 25.58
C ALA A 29 -7.80 -3.95 26.97
N ARG A 30 -6.86 -3.98 27.92
CA ARG A 30 -7.06 -3.49 29.30
C ARG A 30 -6.63 -2.04 29.52
N ARG A 31 -5.85 -1.44 28.58
CA ARG A 31 -5.45 -0.03 28.73
C ARG A 31 -6.59 0.90 28.34
N PRO A 32 -6.74 2.05 29.02
CA PRO A 32 -7.68 3.07 28.59
C PRO A 32 -7.42 3.50 27.16
N THR A 33 -8.47 3.67 26.37
CA THR A 33 -8.38 4.04 24.94
C THR A 33 -7.59 5.32 24.74
N GLU A 34 -7.71 6.28 25.65
CA GLU A 34 -7.02 7.57 25.59
C GLU A 34 -5.51 7.44 25.76
N GLU A 35 -5.04 6.62 26.71
CA GLU A 35 -3.60 6.39 26.92
C GLU A 35 -2.96 5.74 25.69
N VAL A 36 -3.62 4.74 25.13
CA VAL A 36 -3.16 4.06 23.92
C VAL A 36 -3.12 5.01 22.73
N SER A 37 -4.17 5.80 22.54
CA SER A 37 -4.24 6.79 21.44
C SER A 37 -3.16 7.88 21.60
N ALA A 38 -2.81 8.25 22.82
CA ALA A 38 -1.74 9.20 23.10
C ALA A 38 -0.36 8.64 22.68
N ILE A 39 -0.09 7.35 22.96
CA ILE A 39 1.14 6.68 22.55
C ILE A 39 1.30 6.71 21.02
N PHE A 40 0.22 6.47 20.25
CA PHE A 40 0.30 6.48 18.78
C PHE A 40 0.44 7.88 18.20
N ARG A 41 -0.19 8.89 18.80
CA ARG A 41 0.03 10.29 18.39
C ARG A 41 1.49 10.72 18.54
N GLN A 42 2.17 10.26 19.58
CA GLN A 42 3.60 10.53 19.78
C GLN A 42 4.52 9.85 18.75
N LYS A 43 4.07 8.76 18.09
CA LYS A 43 4.90 7.99 17.15
C LYS A 43 4.93 8.53 15.72
N ASP A 44 4.30 9.66 15.43
CA ASP A 44 4.20 10.22 14.06
C ASP A 44 3.67 9.17 13.05
N ILE A 45 2.57 8.51 13.43
CA ILE A 45 1.89 7.50 12.62
C ILE A 45 0.58 8.08 12.08
N GLU A 46 0.33 7.86 10.80
CA GLU A 46 -0.93 8.17 10.15
C GLU A 46 -1.50 6.94 9.45
N VAL A 47 -2.83 6.80 9.44
CA VAL A 47 -3.55 5.72 8.75
C VAL A 47 -4.44 6.34 7.69
N VAL A 48 -4.13 6.11 6.44
CA VAL A 48 -4.87 6.58 5.28
C VAL A 48 -5.87 5.52 4.85
N ILE A 49 -7.16 5.84 4.89
CA ILE A 49 -8.22 4.92 4.46
C ILE A 49 -8.92 5.48 3.23
N SER A 50 -8.91 4.69 2.15
CA SER A 50 -9.72 4.97 0.96
C SER A 50 -11.07 4.27 1.07
N ARG A 51 -12.18 5.03 1.09
CA ARG A 51 -13.55 4.53 1.19
C ARG A 51 -14.38 5.01 0.00
N TYR A 52 -15.22 4.11 -0.52
CA TYR A 52 -16.33 4.46 -1.43
C TYR A 52 -17.67 4.32 -0.69
N GLU A 53 -18.22 3.13 -0.58
CA GLU A 53 -19.50 2.87 0.10
C GLU A 53 -19.40 1.75 1.15
N GLU A 54 -18.17 1.28 1.43
CA GLU A 54 -17.94 0.17 2.36
C GLU A 54 -18.28 0.56 3.80
N SER A 55 -18.71 -0.44 4.60
CA SER A 55 -18.89 -0.27 6.04
C SER A 55 -17.57 0.02 6.74
N LEU A 56 -17.64 0.91 7.74
CA LEU A 56 -16.54 1.26 8.62
C LEU A 56 -16.67 0.65 10.03
N ASP A 57 -17.67 -0.20 10.27
CA ASP A 57 -17.98 -0.73 11.61
C ASP A 57 -16.81 -1.47 12.25
N TRP A 58 -15.93 -2.05 11.42
CA TRP A 58 -14.73 -2.71 11.91
C TRP A 58 -13.74 -1.76 12.60
N LEU A 59 -13.78 -0.46 12.30
CA LEU A 59 -12.95 0.55 12.95
C LEU A 59 -13.34 0.77 14.43
N LEU A 60 -14.57 0.48 14.78
CA LEU A 60 -15.07 0.59 16.16
C LEU A 60 -14.66 -0.60 17.03
N GLN A 61 -14.13 -1.67 16.41
CA GLN A 61 -13.68 -2.87 17.11
C GLN A 61 -12.25 -2.72 17.60
N GLN A 62 -11.92 -3.42 18.70
CA GLN A 62 -10.55 -3.52 19.17
C GLN A 62 -9.71 -4.41 18.23
N PRO A 63 -8.45 -4.05 17.92
CA PRO A 63 -7.69 -2.88 18.45
C PRO A 63 -7.83 -1.60 17.61
N TYR A 64 -8.63 -1.58 16.52
CA TYR A 64 -8.65 -0.50 15.52
C TYR A 64 -9.16 0.82 16.07
N ARG A 65 -10.09 0.76 17.03
CA ARG A 65 -10.64 1.95 17.68
C ARG A 65 -9.56 2.86 18.28
N HIS A 66 -8.45 2.31 18.72
CA HIS A 66 -7.32 3.08 19.26
C HIS A 66 -6.64 3.97 18.21
N PHE A 67 -6.75 3.62 16.93
CA PHE A 67 -6.11 4.35 15.84
C PHE A 67 -6.99 5.43 15.22
N LEU A 68 -8.26 5.54 15.62
CA LEU A 68 -9.17 6.55 15.07
C LEU A 68 -8.56 7.97 15.02
N PRO A 69 -7.89 8.48 16.07
CA PRO A 69 -7.28 9.81 16.03
C PRO A 69 -6.11 9.97 15.05
N ASN A 70 -5.61 8.86 14.47
CA ASN A 70 -4.54 8.86 13.48
C ASN A 70 -5.07 8.67 12.06
N ILE A 71 -6.39 8.43 11.89
CA ILE A 71 -6.98 8.11 10.59
C ILE A 71 -7.30 9.38 9.81
N VAL A 72 -6.78 9.46 8.57
CA VAL A 72 -7.29 10.33 7.52
C VAL A 72 -8.19 9.48 6.62
N LEU A 73 -9.49 9.72 6.68
CA LEU A 73 -10.51 9.01 5.93
C LEU A 73 -10.85 9.78 4.66
N TYR A 74 -10.43 9.27 3.52
CA TYR A 74 -10.80 9.79 2.22
C TYR A 74 -12.11 9.13 1.76
N ASN A 75 -13.18 9.94 1.66
CA ASN A 75 -14.50 9.47 1.26
C ASN A 75 -14.79 9.82 -0.19
N LYS A 76 -14.98 8.82 -1.01
CA LYS A 76 -15.31 8.93 -2.45
C LYS A 76 -16.77 8.63 -2.74
N GLY A 77 -17.50 8.13 -1.75
CA GLY A 77 -18.90 7.76 -1.86
C GLY A 77 -19.84 8.82 -1.30
N SER A 78 -21.11 8.60 -1.55
CA SER A 78 -22.21 9.45 -1.08
C SER A 78 -22.81 9.00 0.24
N SER A 79 -22.61 7.74 0.64
CA SER A 79 -23.16 7.21 1.88
C SER A 79 -22.55 7.88 3.12
N ALA A 80 -23.40 8.20 4.08
CA ALA A 80 -23.00 8.86 5.30
C ALA A 80 -21.93 8.07 6.08
N ILE A 81 -20.99 8.79 6.66
CA ILE A 81 -20.04 8.24 7.61
C ILE A 81 -20.70 8.25 8.98
N PRO A 82 -20.69 7.13 9.74
CA PRO A 82 -21.22 7.10 11.09
C PRO A 82 -20.62 8.23 11.93
N ARG A 83 -21.47 8.99 12.64
CA ARG A 83 -21.07 10.17 13.42
C ARG A 83 -19.95 9.85 14.43
N GLU A 84 -20.02 8.70 15.07
CA GLU A 84 -19.00 8.24 16.03
C GLU A 84 -17.60 8.15 15.36
N ILE A 85 -17.53 7.68 14.11
CA ILE A 85 -16.27 7.60 13.35
C ILE A 85 -15.85 8.99 12.88
N ALA A 86 -16.77 9.74 12.27
CA ALA A 86 -16.48 11.05 11.70
C ALA A 86 -15.90 12.04 12.72
N THR A 87 -16.35 11.95 13.99
CA THR A 87 -15.87 12.82 15.07
C THR A 87 -14.58 12.31 15.73
N ALA A 88 -14.25 11.04 15.59
CA ALA A 88 -13.10 10.41 16.23
C ALA A 88 -11.85 10.33 15.34
N VAL A 89 -12.02 10.38 14.02
CA VAL A 89 -10.88 10.35 13.06
C VAL A 89 -10.18 11.70 13.01
N LYS A 90 -8.89 11.68 12.59
CA LYS A 90 -8.08 12.89 12.42
C LYS A 90 -8.70 13.86 11.42
N ALA A 91 -9.17 13.31 10.28
CA ALA A 91 -9.84 14.08 9.24
C ALA A 91 -10.73 13.19 8.36
N VAL A 92 -11.81 13.79 7.83
CA VAL A 92 -12.59 13.24 6.73
C VAL A 92 -12.42 14.16 5.52
N VAL A 93 -11.87 13.61 4.43
CA VAL A 93 -11.55 14.36 3.21
C VAL A 93 -12.40 13.82 2.05
N PRO A 94 -13.26 14.62 1.44
CA PRO A 94 -14.00 14.20 0.26
C PRO A 94 -13.06 14.13 -0.95
N LEU A 95 -13.18 13.08 -1.76
CA LEU A 95 -12.50 12.94 -3.04
C LEU A 95 -13.47 12.44 -4.12
N PRO A 96 -13.24 12.76 -5.40
CA PRO A 96 -14.01 12.20 -6.48
C PRO A 96 -13.80 10.68 -6.57
N ASN A 97 -14.81 9.94 -7.07
CA ASN A 97 -14.72 8.49 -7.28
C ASN A 97 -13.95 8.17 -8.56
N ILE A 98 -12.65 8.43 -8.56
CA ILE A 98 -11.72 8.13 -9.64
C ILE A 98 -10.54 7.33 -9.12
N GLY A 99 -9.92 6.51 -9.98
CA GLY A 99 -8.64 5.85 -9.73
C GLY A 99 -8.59 4.92 -8.53
N ARG A 100 -9.70 4.37 -8.08
CA ARG A 100 -9.78 3.42 -6.95
C ARG A 100 -9.05 3.95 -5.70
N CYS A 101 -8.48 3.06 -4.89
CA CYS A 101 -7.66 3.45 -3.73
C CYS A 101 -6.32 4.08 -4.14
N ASP A 102 -5.80 3.74 -5.32
CA ASP A 102 -4.51 4.23 -5.80
C ASP A 102 -4.50 5.74 -5.97
N HIS A 103 -5.59 6.32 -6.50
CA HIS A 103 -5.75 7.78 -6.55
C HIS A 103 -5.69 8.40 -5.15
N THR A 104 -6.36 7.81 -4.17
CA THR A 104 -6.35 8.32 -2.79
C THR A 104 -4.93 8.33 -2.21
N TYR A 105 -4.19 7.25 -2.39
CA TYR A 105 -2.84 7.11 -1.83
C TYR A 105 -1.84 8.04 -2.50
N LEU A 106 -1.89 8.14 -3.83
CA LEU A 106 -1.08 9.09 -4.58
C LEU A 106 -1.41 10.54 -4.22
N HIS A 107 -2.70 10.88 -4.11
CA HIS A 107 -3.14 12.20 -3.67
C HIS A 107 -2.58 12.55 -2.30
N HIS A 108 -2.67 11.64 -1.34
CA HIS A 108 -2.13 11.82 0.01
C HIS A 108 -0.61 12.01 0.00
N ILE A 109 0.12 11.17 -0.73
CA ILE A 109 1.58 11.24 -0.83
C ILE A 109 2.02 12.55 -1.50
N VAL A 110 1.43 12.91 -2.65
CA VAL A 110 1.77 14.14 -3.39
C VAL A 110 1.50 15.37 -2.54
N THR A 111 0.33 15.43 -1.89
CA THR A 111 -0.02 16.56 -1.02
C THR A 111 0.90 16.62 0.19
N GLY A 112 1.16 15.49 0.84
CA GLY A 112 2.02 15.42 2.00
C GLY A 112 3.49 15.78 1.71
N LEU A 113 4.03 15.34 0.57
CA LEU A 113 5.39 15.69 0.14
C LEU A 113 5.49 17.18 -0.22
N LYS A 114 4.52 17.75 -0.96
CA LYS A 114 4.50 19.17 -1.32
C LYS A 114 4.45 20.08 -0.12
N ASN A 115 3.67 19.71 0.88
CA ASN A 115 3.41 20.55 2.06
C ASN A 115 4.35 20.23 3.24
N GLY A 116 5.20 19.20 3.13
CA GLY A 116 6.04 18.72 4.23
C GLY A 116 5.25 18.12 5.40
N THR A 117 4.03 17.64 5.15
CA THR A 117 3.09 17.15 6.18
C THR A 117 2.95 15.63 6.21
N LEU A 118 3.68 14.90 5.37
CA LEU A 118 3.64 13.43 5.36
C LEU A 118 4.13 12.90 6.72
N ALA A 119 3.35 12.03 7.36
CA ALA A 119 3.72 11.41 8.62
C ALA A 119 4.98 10.54 8.51
N GLY A 120 5.72 10.39 9.60
CA GLY A 120 6.92 9.55 9.66
C GLY A 120 6.67 8.11 9.24
N THR A 121 5.47 7.60 9.56
CA THR A 121 4.97 6.30 9.09
C THR A 121 3.52 6.44 8.63
N THR A 122 3.25 6.05 7.39
CA THR A 122 1.90 6.05 6.83
C THR A 122 1.45 4.63 6.51
N VAL A 123 0.30 4.25 7.05
CA VAL A 123 -0.40 2.99 6.74
C VAL A 123 -1.46 3.27 5.69
N PHE A 124 -1.46 2.53 4.61
CA PHE A 124 -2.44 2.65 3.54
C PHE A 124 -3.39 1.46 3.57
N LEU A 125 -4.70 1.74 3.62
CA LEU A 125 -5.76 0.75 3.71
C LEU A 125 -6.94 1.11 2.82
N THR A 126 -7.61 0.08 2.28
CA THR A 126 -8.96 0.25 1.73
C THR A 126 -9.99 0.04 2.85
N ALA A 127 -11.13 0.73 2.80
CA ALA A 127 -12.23 0.48 3.74
C ALA A 127 -12.74 -0.97 3.66
N SER A 128 -12.63 -1.60 2.47
CA SER A 128 -12.89 -3.03 2.23
C SER A 128 -11.82 -3.98 2.81
N ALA A 129 -10.92 -3.49 3.66
CA ALA A 129 -9.87 -4.33 4.27
C ALA A 129 -10.43 -5.52 5.06
N TYR A 130 -11.69 -5.44 5.48
CA TYR A 130 -12.36 -6.50 6.23
C TYR A 130 -13.27 -7.40 5.41
N ASP A 131 -13.50 -7.09 4.13
CA ASP A 131 -14.40 -7.86 3.25
C ASP A 131 -13.77 -9.18 2.80
N LEU A 132 -12.43 -9.22 2.67
CA LEU A 132 -11.69 -10.39 2.23
C LEU A 132 -10.77 -10.92 3.33
N PRO A 133 -10.73 -12.25 3.57
CA PRO A 133 -9.86 -12.85 4.60
C PRO A 133 -8.38 -12.47 4.46
N THR A 134 -7.86 -12.45 3.22
CA THR A 134 -6.47 -12.06 2.92
C THR A 134 -6.18 -10.61 3.30
N LYS A 135 -7.04 -9.67 2.90
CA LYS A 135 -6.89 -8.25 3.26
C LYS A 135 -6.96 -8.06 4.77
N ARG A 136 -7.93 -8.71 5.43
CA ARG A 136 -8.08 -8.69 6.89
C ARG A 136 -6.84 -9.22 7.60
N TYR A 137 -6.27 -10.30 7.12
CA TYR A 137 -5.01 -10.83 7.65
C TYR A 137 -3.86 -9.84 7.52
N MET A 138 -3.69 -9.22 6.35
CA MET A 138 -2.64 -8.21 6.12
C MET A 138 -2.84 -6.98 7.01
N ALA A 139 -4.05 -6.43 7.07
CA ALA A 139 -4.37 -5.29 7.92
C ALA A 139 -4.07 -5.59 9.40
N ARG A 140 -4.49 -6.75 9.90
CA ARG A 140 -4.17 -7.18 11.28
C ARG A 140 -2.67 -7.22 11.54
N ARG A 141 -1.89 -7.78 10.63
CA ARG A 141 -0.44 -7.84 10.79
C ARG A 141 0.21 -6.47 10.83
N ILE A 142 -0.26 -5.53 10.01
CA ILE A 142 0.20 -4.15 10.02
C ILE A 142 -0.09 -3.52 11.39
N PHE A 143 -1.34 -3.55 11.84
CA PHE A 143 -1.69 -2.98 13.15
C PHE A 143 -0.92 -3.63 14.30
N GLN A 144 -0.68 -4.95 14.25
CA GLN A 144 0.17 -5.63 15.21
C GLN A 144 1.61 -5.11 15.20
N SER A 145 2.18 -4.85 14.03
CA SER A 145 3.54 -4.35 13.89
C SER A 145 3.70 -2.91 14.38
N LEU A 146 2.65 -2.09 14.31
CA LEU A 146 2.68 -0.74 14.88
C LEU A 146 2.85 -0.75 16.39
N TRP A 147 2.32 -1.76 17.08
CA TRP A 147 2.51 -1.95 18.53
C TRP A 147 3.94 -2.44 18.86
N ASN A 148 4.52 -3.27 18.00
CA ASN A 148 5.86 -3.82 18.21
C ASN A 148 6.72 -3.60 16.96
N PRO A 149 7.53 -2.51 16.91
CA PRO A 149 8.31 -2.12 15.74
C PRO A 149 9.35 -3.15 15.31
N THR A 150 9.68 -4.14 16.14
CA THR A 150 10.60 -5.22 15.78
C THR A 150 10.01 -6.22 14.79
N ILE A 151 8.70 -6.14 14.49
CA ILE A 151 7.98 -7.09 13.64
C ILE A 151 7.73 -6.53 12.22
N ILE A 152 8.11 -5.28 11.92
CA ILE A 152 7.98 -4.73 10.56
C ILE A 152 8.96 -5.45 9.62
N ARG A 153 8.58 -6.64 9.18
CA ARG A 153 9.20 -7.29 8.01
C ARG A 153 8.29 -7.08 6.81
N PRO A 154 8.84 -6.77 5.64
CA PRO A 154 8.08 -6.78 4.41
C PRO A 154 7.35 -8.13 4.32
N ILE A 155 6.06 -8.10 4.07
CA ILE A 155 5.22 -9.31 4.03
C ILE A 155 5.55 -10.17 2.81
N LEU A 156 6.33 -9.64 1.87
CA LEU A 156 6.53 -10.26 0.57
C LEU A 156 7.99 -10.26 0.14
N GLU A 157 8.37 -11.31 -0.58
CA GLU A 157 9.69 -11.51 -1.18
C GLU A 157 10.01 -10.43 -2.21
N HIS A 158 11.29 -10.10 -2.35
CA HIS A 158 11.77 -9.23 -3.40
C HIS A 158 11.56 -9.91 -4.77
N ARG A 159 10.83 -9.25 -5.66
CA ARG A 159 10.59 -9.72 -7.02
C ARG A 159 11.21 -8.78 -8.04
N ILE A 160 11.67 -9.32 -9.15
CA ILE A 160 12.10 -8.54 -10.31
C ILE A 160 10.83 -8.07 -11.01
N LEU A 161 10.45 -6.80 -10.86
CA LEU A 161 9.17 -6.28 -11.32
C LEU A 161 8.97 -6.42 -12.82
N TYR A 162 9.97 -5.99 -13.62
CA TYR A 162 9.85 -6.02 -15.08
C TYR A 162 9.72 -7.46 -15.60
N GLU A 163 10.64 -8.34 -15.24
CA GLU A 163 10.64 -9.72 -15.77
C GLU A 163 9.45 -10.54 -15.27
N THR A 164 8.92 -10.23 -14.06
CA THR A 164 7.76 -10.94 -13.53
C THR A 164 6.46 -10.52 -14.23
N PHE A 165 6.33 -9.24 -14.62
CA PHE A 165 5.08 -8.69 -15.11
C PHE A 165 5.14 -8.10 -16.52
N ARG A 166 6.28 -8.19 -17.25
CA ARG A 166 6.44 -7.54 -18.56
C ARG A 166 5.31 -7.85 -19.55
N GLU A 167 4.84 -9.10 -19.54
CA GLU A 167 3.77 -9.58 -20.42
C GLU A 167 2.37 -9.45 -19.78
N PHE A 168 2.29 -8.89 -18.55
CA PHE A 168 1.01 -8.67 -17.94
C PHE A 168 0.24 -7.64 -18.73
N SER A 169 -0.96 -8.04 -19.17
CA SER A 169 -1.88 -7.19 -19.89
C SER A 169 -3.26 -7.34 -19.25
N LEU A 170 -3.94 -6.23 -19.05
CA LEU A 170 -5.18 -6.19 -18.30
C LEU A 170 -6.35 -6.82 -19.07
N ASP A 171 -6.31 -6.82 -20.41
CA ASP A 171 -7.30 -7.48 -21.26
C ASP A 171 -7.43 -8.96 -20.91
N LYS A 172 -6.30 -9.67 -20.77
CA LYS A 172 -6.27 -11.06 -20.35
C LYS A 172 -6.71 -11.25 -18.90
N TYR A 173 -6.35 -10.32 -18.01
CA TYR A 173 -6.69 -10.38 -16.60
C TYR A 173 -8.19 -10.15 -16.34
N VAL A 174 -8.82 -9.19 -17.04
CA VAL A 174 -10.24 -8.86 -16.90
C VAL A 174 -11.11 -10.06 -17.30
N VAL A 175 -10.72 -10.80 -18.33
CA VAL A 175 -11.48 -11.98 -18.80
C VAL A 175 -11.42 -13.13 -17.80
N THR A 176 -10.31 -13.31 -17.09
CA THR A 176 -10.07 -14.48 -16.24
C THR A 176 -10.47 -14.27 -14.77
N HIS A 177 -10.48 -13.04 -14.26
CA HIS A 177 -10.73 -12.78 -12.84
C HIS A 177 -12.21 -12.52 -12.53
N PRO A 178 -12.89 -13.38 -11.71
CA PRO A 178 -14.32 -13.25 -11.43
C PRO A 178 -14.74 -11.90 -10.81
N GLY A 179 -13.87 -11.28 -10.01
CA GLY A 179 -14.11 -9.98 -9.39
C GLY A 179 -14.22 -8.83 -10.39
N ASN A 180 -13.57 -8.95 -11.54
CA ASN A 180 -13.59 -7.91 -12.57
C ASN A 180 -14.81 -7.99 -13.49
N ARG A 181 -15.52 -9.14 -13.52
CA ARG A 181 -16.79 -9.29 -14.25
C ARG A 181 -17.92 -8.42 -13.69
N LYS A 182 -17.79 -7.96 -12.44
CA LYS A 182 -18.71 -7.02 -11.79
C LYS A 182 -18.27 -5.57 -11.93
N ALA A 183 -17.15 -5.31 -12.60
CA ALA A 183 -16.78 -3.94 -12.96
C ALA A 183 -17.91 -3.36 -13.80
N ASN A 184 -18.42 -2.20 -13.38
CA ASN A 184 -19.46 -1.50 -14.07
C ASN A 184 -19.11 -1.42 -15.57
N PRO A 185 -20.01 -1.82 -16.49
CA PRO A 185 -19.77 -1.73 -17.94
C PRO A 185 -19.35 -0.33 -18.41
N GLU A 186 -19.80 0.72 -17.70
CA GLU A 186 -19.41 2.12 -17.97
C GLU A 186 -17.94 2.41 -17.64
N THR A 187 -17.28 1.57 -16.85
CA THR A 187 -15.88 1.68 -16.50
C THR A 187 -15.01 0.61 -17.16
N ALA A 188 -15.61 -0.21 -18.03
CA ALA A 188 -14.89 -1.22 -18.79
C ALA A 188 -13.88 -0.52 -19.72
N MET A 189 -12.59 -0.75 -19.48
CA MET A 189 -11.54 -0.30 -20.38
C MET A 189 -11.72 -0.96 -21.73
N THR A 190 -11.71 -0.16 -22.79
CA THR A 190 -11.71 -0.70 -24.15
C THR A 190 -10.35 -1.40 -24.42
N PRO A 191 -10.34 -2.65 -24.88
CA PRO A 191 -9.09 -3.41 -25.14
C PRO A 191 -8.06 -2.67 -25.98
N ALA A 192 -8.51 -1.81 -26.90
CA ALA A 192 -7.64 -1.01 -27.78
C ALA A 192 -6.70 -0.03 -27.02
N HIS A 193 -6.95 0.26 -25.77
CA HIS A 193 -6.15 1.21 -24.98
C HIS A 193 -5.32 0.54 -23.87
N ILE A 194 -5.37 -0.79 -23.79
CA ILE A 194 -4.65 -1.52 -22.74
C ILE A 194 -3.20 -1.74 -23.17
N ARG A 195 -2.27 -1.18 -22.40
CA ARG A 195 -0.82 -1.28 -22.62
C ARG A 195 -0.25 -2.47 -21.84
N PRO A 196 0.73 -3.24 -22.37
CA PRO A 196 1.48 -4.19 -21.56
C PRO A 196 2.23 -3.48 -20.42
N PHE A 197 2.28 -4.11 -19.24
CA PHE A 197 2.90 -3.52 -18.04
C PHE A 197 4.37 -3.13 -18.24
N GLY A 198 5.18 -4.00 -18.86
CA GLY A 198 6.62 -3.75 -19.05
C GLY A 198 6.91 -2.49 -19.87
N PRO A 199 6.36 -2.34 -21.08
CA PRO A 199 6.50 -1.12 -21.88
C PRO A 199 5.97 0.13 -21.19
N TRP A 200 4.82 0.04 -20.51
CA TRP A 200 4.28 1.14 -19.74
C TRP A 200 5.24 1.56 -18.62
N LEU A 201 5.77 0.60 -17.87
CA LEU A 201 6.71 0.86 -16.76
C LEU A 201 7.99 1.54 -17.27
N ALA A 202 8.53 1.08 -18.42
CA ALA A 202 9.69 1.68 -19.05
C ALA A 202 9.42 3.15 -19.39
N THR A 203 8.34 3.42 -20.12
CA THR A 203 7.94 4.79 -20.50
C THR A 203 7.73 5.69 -19.27
N LEU A 204 7.11 5.16 -18.21
CA LEU A 204 6.88 5.89 -16.97
C LEU A 204 8.21 6.36 -16.35
N TYR A 205 9.14 5.46 -16.14
CA TYR A 205 10.42 5.80 -15.51
C TYR A 205 11.29 6.69 -16.41
N GLU A 206 11.36 6.39 -17.70
CA GLU A 206 12.11 7.20 -18.67
C GLU A 206 11.58 8.64 -18.76
N SER A 207 10.27 8.84 -18.63
CA SER A 207 9.67 10.18 -18.65
C SER A 207 10.10 11.07 -17.46
N VAL A 208 10.52 10.48 -16.36
CA VAL A 208 10.89 11.19 -15.13
C VAL A 208 12.39 11.16 -14.87
N LEU A 209 13.04 10.03 -15.12
CA LEU A 209 14.46 9.80 -14.80
C LEU A 209 15.39 9.96 -16.01
N GLY A 210 14.84 10.04 -17.19
CA GLY A 210 15.58 10.05 -18.46
C GLY A 210 15.73 8.66 -19.07
N PRO A 211 16.18 8.59 -20.33
CA PRO A 211 16.29 7.35 -21.09
C PRO A 211 17.37 6.40 -20.53
N GLY A 212 17.20 5.11 -20.79
CA GLY A 212 18.20 4.09 -20.48
C GLY A 212 18.23 3.59 -19.04
N CYS A 213 17.19 3.84 -18.26
CA CYS A 213 17.08 3.29 -16.90
C CYS A 213 17.06 1.75 -16.90
N ALA A 214 17.82 1.11 -16.00
CA ALA A 214 17.93 -0.35 -15.88
C ALA A 214 16.68 -0.96 -15.18
N ILE A 215 15.49 -0.75 -15.74
CA ILE A 215 14.20 -1.18 -15.17
C ILE A 215 14.11 -2.69 -15.06
N ARG A 216 14.77 -3.44 -15.96
CA ARG A 216 14.72 -4.90 -16.02
C ARG A 216 15.29 -5.58 -14.79
N THR A 217 16.22 -4.94 -14.10
CA THR A 217 16.87 -5.48 -12.89
C THR A 217 16.22 -5.01 -11.60
N MET A 218 15.22 -4.14 -11.68
CA MET A 218 14.57 -3.53 -10.51
C MET A 218 13.85 -4.59 -9.66
N LYS A 219 14.28 -4.72 -8.41
CA LYS A 219 13.72 -5.64 -7.41
C LYS A 219 13.01 -4.85 -6.33
N ALA A 220 11.75 -5.18 -6.08
CA ALA A 220 10.99 -4.54 -5.02
C ALA A 220 10.02 -5.53 -4.36
N PRO A 221 9.61 -5.29 -3.11
CA PRO A 221 8.51 -6.02 -2.50
C PRO A 221 7.24 -5.85 -3.33
N LEU A 222 6.40 -6.87 -3.36
CA LEU A 222 5.09 -6.79 -4.01
C LEU A 222 4.02 -6.53 -2.95
N PHE A 223 3.30 -5.42 -3.07
CA PHE A 223 2.13 -5.11 -2.24
C PHE A 223 0.86 -5.22 -3.09
N MET A 224 0.00 -6.15 -2.69
CA MET A 224 -1.29 -6.37 -3.36
C MET A 224 -2.44 -5.87 -2.46
N TYR A 225 -3.60 -5.72 -3.06
CA TYR A 225 -4.86 -5.40 -2.37
C TYR A 225 -4.95 -3.98 -1.76
N GLY A 226 -3.99 -3.09 -2.03
CA GLY A 226 -3.99 -1.74 -1.48
C GLY A 226 -3.80 -1.69 0.05
N VAL A 227 -3.04 -2.63 0.61
CA VAL A 227 -2.78 -2.73 2.06
C VAL A 227 -1.27 -2.80 2.29
N PHE A 228 -0.67 -1.68 2.74
CA PHE A 228 0.78 -1.59 2.95
C PHE A 228 1.17 -0.44 3.90
N VAL A 229 2.46 -0.37 4.21
CA VAL A 229 3.06 0.69 5.04
C VAL A 229 4.23 1.31 4.30
N GLY A 230 4.36 2.62 4.37
CA GLY A 230 5.52 3.37 3.91
C GLY A 230 6.05 4.31 4.99
N THR A 231 7.38 4.49 5.04
CA THR A 231 7.97 5.56 5.85
C THR A 231 8.18 6.82 5.00
N ARG A 232 8.07 7.99 5.62
CA ARG A 232 8.33 9.28 4.96
C ARG A 232 9.69 9.27 4.25
N GLU A 233 10.72 8.76 4.92
CA GLU A 233 12.07 8.70 4.38
C GLU A 233 12.11 7.87 3.08
N ASN A 234 11.52 6.68 3.08
CA ASN A 234 11.52 5.81 1.91
C ASN A 234 10.65 6.36 0.77
N ILE A 235 9.46 6.87 1.10
CA ILE A 235 8.56 7.51 0.13
C ILE A 235 9.25 8.70 -0.54
N ALA A 236 9.96 9.53 0.23
CA ALA A 236 10.67 10.71 -0.27
C ALA A 236 11.87 10.40 -1.18
N ARG A 237 12.39 9.16 -1.19
CA ARG A 237 13.42 8.73 -2.14
C ARG A 237 12.89 8.63 -3.58
N THR A 238 11.60 8.34 -3.72
CA THR A 238 10.95 8.35 -5.03
C THR A 238 10.68 9.79 -5.46
N PRO A 239 11.11 10.23 -6.65
CA PRO A 239 10.89 11.60 -7.12
C PRO A 239 9.41 11.99 -7.09
N LEU A 240 9.12 13.19 -6.57
CA LEU A 240 7.75 13.73 -6.53
C LEU A 240 7.10 13.70 -7.92
N ALA A 241 7.86 14.04 -8.97
CA ALA A 241 7.37 14.03 -10.34
C ALA A 241 6.83 12.65 -10.80
N LEU A 242 7.39 11.54 -10.26
CA LEU A 242 6.87 10.21 -10.55
C LEU A 242 5.50 9.99 -9.90
N TYR A 243 5.32 10.41 -8.65
CA TYR A 243 4.01 10.35 -7.99
C TYR A 243 2.97 11.23 -8.67
N GLU A 244 3.36 12.43 -9.10
CA GLU A 244 2.47 13.36 -9.83
C GLU A 244 2.05 12.78 -11.18
N ARG A 245 2.98 12.17 -11.91
CA ARG A 245 2.68 11.51 -13.18
C ARG A 245 1.70 10.34 -12.97
N LEU A 246 1.94 9.51 -11.97
CA LEU A 246 1.04 8.40 -11.63
C LEU A 246 -0.34 8.91 -11.20
N LEU A 247 -0.40 9.97 -10.39
CA LEU A 247 -1.65 10.59 -9.98
C LEU A 247 -2.45 11.10 -11.19
N GLN A 248 -1.78 11.74 -12.14
CA GLN A 248 -2.40 12.19 -13.38
C GLN A 248 -2.99 11.01 -14.19
N GLU A 249 -2.21 9.94 -14.39
CA GLU A 249 -2.66 8.78 -15.16
C GLU A 249 -3.83 8.05 -14.48
N VAL A 250 -3.78 7.89 -13.15
CA VAL A 250 -4.83 7.18 -12.41
C VAL A 250 -6.13 7.99 -12.30
N SER A 251 -6.07 9.29 -12.58
CA SER A 251 -7.24 10.18 -12.54
C SER A 251 -8.14 10.09 -13.78
N ALA A 252 -7.78 9.26 -14.77
CA ALA A 252 -8.50 9.16 -16.05
C ALA A 252 -9.91 8.54 -15.95
N GLY A 253 -10.29 7.96 -14.80
CA GLY A 253 -11.61 7.39 -14.60
C GLY A 253 -11.73 6.65 -13.27
N SER A 254 -12.87 6.01 -13.01
CA SER A 254 -13.12 5.30 -11.75
C SER A 254 -12.28 4.02 -11.59
N ASN A 255 -12.00 3.33 -12.71
CA ASN A 255 -11.23 2.08 -12.74
C ASN A 255 -10.24 2.07 -13.92
N PRO A 256 -9.24 2.96 -13.94
CA PRO A 256 -8.28 3.02 -15.03
C PRO A 256 -7.32 1.83 -14.99
N GLU A 257 -6.82 1.45 -16.18
CA GLU A 257 -5.80 0.42 -16.39
C GLU A 257 -4.62 0.58 -15.43
N VAL A 258 -4.14 1.80 -15.31
CA VAL A 258 -2.94 2.14 -14.53
C VAL A 258 -3.08 1.83 -13.04
N GLY A 259 -4.28 1.85 -12.48
CA GLY A 259 -4.53 1.44 -11.09
C GLY A 259 -4.10 -0.01 -10.83
N HIS A 260 -4.34 -0.92 -11.78
CA HIS A 260 -3.88 -2.31 -11.68
C HIS A 260 -2.36 -2.45 -11.80
N TYR A 261 -1.70 -1.53 -12.51
CA TYR A 261 -0.24 -1.49 -12.64
C TYR A 261 0.42 -0.91 -11.40
N ILE A 262 -0.16 0.15 -10.85
CA ILE A 262 0.30 0.77 -9.59
C ILE A 262 0.23 -0.22 -8.43
N GLU A 263 -0.80 -1.08 -8.37
CA GLU A 263 -0.90 -2.13 -7.35
C GLU A 263 0.35 -3.03 -7.31
N ARG A 264 1.00 -3.26 -8.45
CA ARG A 264 2.26 -4.01 -8.56
C ARG A 264 3.49 -3.17 -8.28
N LEU A 265 3.36 -1.86 -8.38
CA LEU A 265 4.45 -0.91 -8.25
C LEU A 265 4.59 -0.33 -6.83
N TRP A 266 3.56 -0.43 -5.99
CA TRP A 266 3.55 0.18 -4.66
C TRP A 266 4.79 -0.16 -3.82
N GLY A 267 5.28 -1.39 -3.88
CA GLY A 267 6.49 -1.77 -3.16
C GLY A 267 7.72 -0.97 -3.58
N ALA A 268 7.91 -0.77 -4.89
CA ALA A 268 9.00 0.06 -5.39
C ALA A 268 8.85 1.53 -4.94
N LEU A 269 7.65 2.08 -5.08
CA LEU A 269 7.36 3.48 -4.73
C LEU A 269 7.59 3.78 -3.26
N VAL A 270 7.01 2.98 -2.35
CA VAL A 270 7.06 3.25 -0.91
C VAL A 270 8.35 2.84 -0.23
N PHE A 271 9.20 2.03 -0.89
CA PHE A 271 10.57 1.72 -0.43
C PHE A 271 11.63 2.56 -1.12
N GLY A 272 11.22 3.44 -2.06
CA GLY A 272 12.15 4.28 -2.80
C GLY A 272 13.12 3.48 -3.67
N VAL A 273 12.65 2.35 -4.24
CA VAL A 273 13.44 1.52 -5.15
C VAL A 273 13.35 2.12 -6.53
N LEU A 274 14.46 2.65 -7.01
CA LEU A 274 14.58 3.23 -8.35
C LEU A 274 15.42 2.33 -9.24
N PRO A 275 15.19 2.35 -10.57
CA PRO A 275 16.09 1.71 -11.50
C PRO A 275 17.46 2.41 -11.50
N GLU A 276 18.50 1.64 -11.69
CA GLU A 276 19.86 2.19 -11.83
C GLU A 276 19.95 3.04 -13.10
N LYS A 277 20.65 4.18 -13.00
CA LYS A 277 20.98 4.98 -14.18
C LYS A 277 22.10 4.28 -14.93
N PRO A 278 22.11 4.31 -16.27
CA PRO A 278 23.24 3.84 -17.02
C PRO A 278 24.50 4.60 -16.59
N VAL A 279 25.56 3.86 -16.29
CA VAL A 279 26.88 4.47 -16.13
C VAL A 279 27.21 5.13 -17.45
N ALA A 280 27.39 6.45 -17.46
CA ALA A 280 27.85 7.16 -18.65
C ALA A 280 29.14 6.46 -19.12
N SER A 281 29.08 5.85 -20.32
CA SER A 281 30.27 5.25 -20.91
C SER A 281 31.33 6.34 -21.04
N THR A 282 32.42 6.20 -20.32
CA THR A 282 33.58 7.07 -20.48
C THR A 282 33.94 7.05 -21.97
N PRO A 283 33.99 8.17 -22.66
CA PRO A 283 34.35 8.16 -24.06
C PRO A 283 35.74 7.49 -24.18
N THR A 284 35.79 6.41 -24.95
CA THR A 284 37.08 5.74 -25.28
C THR A 284 37.97 6.80 -25.91
N PRO A 285 39.18 7.05 -25.37
CA PRO A 285 40.08 8.01 -25.98
C PRO A 285 40.33 7.58 -27.43
N VAL A 286 40.01 8.45 -28.37
CA VAL A 286 40.35 8.26 -29.80
C VAL A 286 41.86 8.22 -29.85
N GLN A 287 42.41 7.05 -30.13
CA GLN A 287 43.84 6.92 -30.44
C GLN A 287 44.08 7.66 -31.76
N THR A 288 44.75 8.81 -31.64
CA THR A 288 45.29 9.55 -32.80
C THR A 288 46.63 8.96 -33.22
#